data_b461f918870db719fd3ce75165cdbed1
#
_entry.id   b461f918870db719fd3ce75165cdbed1
#
_cell.length_a   1.000
_cell.length_b   1.000
_cell.length_c   1.000
_cell.angle_alpha   90.00
_cell.angle_beta   90.00
_cell.angle_gamma   90.00
#
_symmetry.space_group_name_H-M   'P 1'
#
loop_
_entity.id
_entity.type
_entity.pdbx_description
1 polymer ?
#
loop_
_entity_poly.entity_id
_entity_poly.type
_entity_poly.pdbx_seq_one_letter_code
_entity_poly.pdbx_strand_id
1 'polypeptide(L)'
;MEVAEIFDLVDWYRSNGPRVGKQYQSLQNVLQHNASQNQKQPVREQLHDLVEGLDALPMTELNLQQVAQLDKIGVGQFLGVRGAEFVERVVTESGYDPATSASEMKNALDKVTSVTEMLENLASALRAAGSMPDQPEDEVDDDTAVARIQFRQNASIGNIADMKKWSADWNDIARGIGHLVDETPHDMKVLGASKGSIIVCVSGSMALISAFAFMSKKVSGIVLDVL
;
A
#
# COMPACT_ATOMS: atom_id res chain seq x y z
N MET A 1 -10.80 8.13 -3.22
CA MET A 1 -9.49 7.66 -3.70
C MET A 1 -9.21 8.37 -5.01
N GLU A 2 -8.08 9.02 -5.10
CA GLU A 2 -7.66 9.74 -6.30
C GLU A 2 -7.05 8.76 -7.33
N VAL A 3 -6.92 9.22 -8.58
CA VAL A 3 -6.36 8.37 -9.65
C VAL A 3 -4.95 7.90 -9.31
N ALA A 4 -4.11 8.77 -8.77
CA ALA A 4 -2.76 8.42 -8.32
C ALA A 4 -2.78 7.32 -7.25
N GLU A 5 -3.66 7.40 -6.26
CA GLU A 5 -3.80 6.37 -5.21
C GLU A 5 -4.25 5.01 -5.77
N ILE A 6 -4.99 5.01 -6.91
CA ILE A 6 -5.36 3.77 -7.60
C ILE A 6 -4.12 3.13 -8.22
N PHE A 7 -3.29 3.93 -8.91
CA PHE A 7 -2.06 3.41 -9.52
C PHE A 7 -1.08 2.91 -8.44
N ASP A 8 -0.91 3.62 -7.33
CA ASP A 8 -0.10 3.16 -6.20
C ASP A 8 -0.60 1.80 -5.65
N LEU A 9 -1.93 1.64 -5.53
CA LEU A 9 -2.53 0.38 -5.10
C LEU A 9 -2.27 -0.74 -6.11
N VAL A 10 -2.36 -0.44 -7.41
CA VAL A 10 -2.05 -1.41 -8.48
C VAL A 10 -0.59 -1.86 -8.39
N ASP A 11 0.34 -0.93 -8.23
CA ASP A 11 1.78 -1.23 -8.18
C ASP A 11 2.15 -1.98 -6.89
N TRP A 12 1.56 -1.59 -5.76
CA TRP A 12 1.70 -2.34 -4.52
C TRP A 12 1.19 -3.78 -4.67
N TYR A 13 0.00 -3.95 -5.26
CA TYR A 13 -0.59 -5.28 -5.44
C TYR A 13 0.19 -6.13 -6.45
N ARG A 14 0.67 -5.53 -7.53
CA ARG A 14 1.55 -6.18 -8.52
C ARG A 14 2.82 -6.73 -7.88
N SER A 15 3.40 -5.98 -6.96
CA SER A 15 4.63 -6.36 -6.27
C SER A 15 4.43 -7.44 -5.22
N ASN A 16 3.27 -7.49 -4.56
CA ASN A 16 3.03 -8.33 -3.39
C ASN A 16 2.04 -9.48 -3.66
N GLY A 17 0.97 -9.23 -4.42
CA GLY A 17 -0.11 -10.18 -4.66
C GLY A 17 0.32 -11.52 -5.26
N PRO A 18 1.15 -11.56 -6.32
CA PRO A 18 1.57 -12.81 -6.94
C PRO A 18 2.37 -13.72 -6.02
N ARG A 19 3.18 -13.17 -5.11
CA ARG A 19 3.91 -13.94 -4.10
C ARG A 19 2.95 -14.63 -3.15
N VAL A 20 2.02 -13.87 -2.59
CA VAL A 20 0.99 -14.38 -1.66
C VAL A 20 0.10 -15.41 -2.36
N GLY A 21 -0.30 -15.16 -3.61
CA GLY A 21 -1.07 -16.11 -4.41
C GLY A 21 -0.36 -17.46 -4.56
N LYS A 22 0.95 -17.47 -4.82
CA LYS A 22 1.74 -18.72 -4.89
C LYS A 22 1.78 -19.47 -3.57
N GLN A 23 1.88 -18.76 -2.44
CA GLN A 23 1.88 -19.38 -1.11
C GLN A 23 0.51 -19.98 -0.77
N TYR A 24 -0.60 -19.26 -1.06
CA TYR A 24 -1.95 -19.81 -0.97
C TYR A 24 -2.12 -21.06 -1.84
N GLN A 25 -1.64 -21.04 -3.07
CA GLN A 25 -1.68 -22.18 -3.98
C GLN A 25 -0.92 -23.39 -3.42
N SER A 26 0.26 -23.15 -2.84
CA SER A 26 1.08 -24.23 -2.24
C SER A 26 0.34 -24.93 -1.10
N LEU A 27 -0.23 -24.16 -0.16
CA LEU A 27 -1.01 -24.73 0.94
C LEU A 27 -2.28 -25.42 0.44
N GLN A 28 -3.02 -24.81 -0.48
CA GLN A 28 -4.24 -25.36 -1.08
C GLN A 28 -3.97 -26.72 -1.75
N ASN A 29 -2.86 -26.86 -2.48
CA ASN A 29 -2.49 -28.13 -3.14
C ASN A 29 -2.28 -29.26 -2.12
N VAL A 30 -1.59 -29.01 -1.00
CA VAL A 30 -1.38 -30.00 0.05
C VAL A 30 -2.70 -30.37 0.73
N LEU A 31 -3.55 -29.40 1.03
CA LEU A 31 -4.88 -29.64 1.61
C LEU A 31 -5.77 -30.44 0.66
N GLN A 32 -5.76 -30.12 -0.64
CA GLN A 32 -6.52 -30.86 -1.67
C GLN A 32 -6.01 -32.30 -1.81
N HIS A 33 -4.69 -32.52 -1.77
CA HIS A 33 -4.10 -33.84 -1.74
C HIS A 33 -4.60 -34.62 -0.52
N ASN A 34 -4.56 -34.00 0.65
CA ASN A 34 -5.00 -34.58 1.91
C ASN A 34 -6.51 -34.87 1.94
N ALA A 35 -7.32 -34.14 1.19
CA ALA A 35 -8.74 -34.39 1.04
C ALA A 35 -9.01 -35.60 0.17
N SER A 36 -8.20 -35.83 -0.87
CA SER A 36 -8.45 -36.86 -1.91
C SER A 36 -7.67 -38.15 -1.74
N GLN A 37 -6.59 -38.15 -0.97
CA GLN A 37 -5.70 -39.32 -0.84
C GLN A 37 -5.70 -39.88 0.59
N ASN A 38 -5.51 -41.20 0.71
CA ASN A 38 -5.38 -41.86 2.01
C ASN A 38 -4.06 -41.51 2.71
N GLN A 39 -2.98 -41.34 1.95
CA GLN A 39 -1.68 -40.95 2.46
C GLN A 39 -1.64 -39.43 2.62
N LYS A 40 -1.66 -38.95 3.86
CA LYS A 40 -1.64 -37.51 4.17
C LYS A 40 -0.23 -36.96 4.13
N GLN A 41 -0.11 -35.73 3.64
CA GLN A 41 1.12 -34.94 3.66
C GLN A 41 1.10 -33.95 4.84
N PRO A 42 2.25 -33.64 5.45
CA PRO A 42 2.32 -32.62 6.48
C PRO A 42 2.05 -31.23 5.85
N VAL A 43 1.23 -30.43 6.52
CA VAL A 43 0.84 -29.07 6.06
C VAL A 43 1.66 -27.96 6.72
N ARG A 44 2.53 -28.33 7.69
CA ARG A 44 3.16 -27.36 8.60
C ARG A 44 4.07 -26.37 7.87
N GLU A 45 4.85 -26.83 6.91
CA GLU A 45 5.78 -26.01 6.15
C GLU A 45 5.02 -24.96 5.32
N GLN A 46 4.05 -25.40 4.51
CA GLN A 46 3.26 -24.50 3.65
C GLN A 46 2.38 -23.55 4.47
N LEU A 47 1.90 -23.97 5.62
CA LEU A 47 1.18 -23.13 6.55
C LEU A 47 2.09 -22.02 7.11
N HIS A 48 3.27 -22.42 7.59
CA HIS A 48 4.25 -21.47 8.14
C HIS A 48 4.70 -20.45 7.09
N ASP A 49 5.06 -20.90 5.89
CA ASP A 49 5.50 -20.05 4.79
C ASP A 49 4.43 -19.02 4.39
N LEU A 50 3.15 -19.44 4.36
CA LEU A 50 2.05 -18.55 4.04
C LEU A 50 1.80 -17.53 5.15
N VAL A 51 1.77 -17.97 6.42
CA VAL A 51 1.57 -17.08 7.58
C VAL A 51 2.70 -16.04 7.65
N GLU A 52 3.96 -16.47 7.56
CA GLU A 52 5.11 -15.57 7.54
C GLU A 52 5.05 -14.60 6.36
N GLY A 53 4.69 -15.09 5.17
CA GLY A 53 4.54 -14.26 3.98
C GLY A 53 3.44 -13.22 4.09
N LEU A 54 2.34 -13.55 4.77
CA LEU A 54 1.23 -12.62 5.03
C LEU A 54 1.60 -11.59 6.09
N ASP A 55 2.25 -12.00 7.18
CA ASP A 55 2.70 -11.08 8.23
C ASP A 55 3.76 -10.10 7.71
N ALA A 56 4.60 -10.54 6.79
CA ALA A 56 5.62 -9.72 6.14
C ALA A 56 5.08 -8.77 5.07
N LEU A 57 3.78 -8.79 4.75
CA LEU A 57 3.19 -7.86 3.77
C LEU A 57 3.28 -6.42 4.29
N PRO A 58 3.79 -5.48 3.47
CA PRO A 58 3.92 -4.08 3.86
C PRO A 58 2.57 -3.35 3.83
N MET A 59 1.58 -3.83 4.60
CA MET A 59 0.23 -3.23 4.68
C MET A 59 0.26 -1.78 5.17
N THR A 60 1.32 -1.39 5.89
CA THR A 60 1.52 0.00 6.34
C THR A 60 1.89 0.96 5.21
N GLU A 61 2.24 0.45 4.04
CA GLU A 61 2.46 1.25 2.83
C GLU A 61 1.15 1.75 2.22
N LEU A 62 0.06 1.10 2.50
CA LEU A 62 -1.25 1.49 2.03
C LEU A 62 -1.89 2.53 2.95
N ASN A 63 -2.55 3.50 2.34
CA ASN A 63 -3.38 4.45 3.08
C ASN A 63 -4.75 3.85 3.43
N LEU A 64 -5.50 4.53 4.31
CA LEU A 64 -6.81 4.06 4.78
C LEU A 64 -7.82 3.85 3.64
N GLN A 65 -7.77 4.66 2.59
CA GLN A 65 -8.69 4.52 1.44
C GLN A 65 -8.34 3.31 0.59
N GLN A 66 -7.04 3.03 0.41
CA GLN A 66 -6.56 1.85 -0.31
C GLN A 66 -6.91 0.56 0.45
N VAL A 67 -6.69 0.54 1.78
CA VAL A 67 -7.11 -0.60 2.62
C VAL A 67 -8.64 -0.80 2.54
N ALA A 68 -9.41 0.27 2.69
CA ALA A 68 -10.88 0.19 2.56
C ALA A 68 -11.32 -0.27 1.16
N GLN A 69 -10.57 0.03 0.12
CA GLN A 69 -10.85 -0.48 -1.23
C GLN A 69 -10.57 -1.99 -1.33
N LEU A 70 -9.46 -2.49 -0.77
CA LEU A 70 -9.19 -3.92 -0.69
C LEU A 70 -10.30 -4.66 0.08
N ASP A 71 -10.83 -4.07 1.13
CA ASP A 71 -11.97 -4.63 1.88
C ASP A 71 -13.24 -4.66 1.04
N LYS A 72 -13.55 -3.60 0.29
CA LYS A 72 -14.74 -3.53 -0.59
C LYS A 72 -14.71 -4.55 -1.72
N ILE A 73 -13.55 -4.83 -2.30
CA ILE A 73 -13.39 -5.89 -3.31
C ILE A 73 -13.27 -7.28 -2.68
N GLY A 74 -13.26 -7.37 -1.35
CA GLY A 74 -13.34 -8.62 -0.60
C GLY A 74 -12.03 -9.39 -0.48
N VAL A 75 -10.89 -8.77 -0.79
CA VAL A 75 -9.57 -9.41 -0.65
C VAL A 75 -8.86 -9.04 0.65
N GLY A 76 -9.22 -7.91 1.29
CA GLY A 76 -8.52 -7.39 2.47
C GLY A 76 -8.46 -8.37 3.65
N GLN A 77 -9.46 -9.23 3.81
CA GLN A 77 -9.48 -10.27 4.85
C GLN A 77 -8.48 -11.42 4.61
N PHE A 78 -7.91 -11.53 3.42
CA PHE A 78 -6.93 -12.55 3.03
C PHE A 78 -5.51 -12.00 2.94
N LEU A 79 -5.28 -10.77 3.39
CA LEU A 79 -3.99 -10.09 3.35
C LEU A 79 -3.53 -9.64 4.73
N GLY A 80 -2.21 -9.55 4.92
CA GLY A 80 -1.62 -9.11 6.17
C GLY A 80 -1.98 -10.01 7.35
N VAL A 81 -1.97 -9.44 8.55
CA VAL A 81 -2.29 -10.14 9.81
C VAL A 81 -3.67 -10.81 9.75
N ARG A 82 -4.68 -10.16 9.18
CA ARG A 82 -6.02 -10.76 9.03
C ARG A 82 -6.02 -12.01 8.17
N GLY A 83 -5.20 -12.01 7.12
CA GLY A 83 -5.00 -13.17 6.27
C GLY A 83 -4.29 -14.31 7.00
N ALA A 84 -3.28 -13.99 7.81
CA ALA A 84 -2.58 -14.98 8.64
C ALA A 84 -3.53 -15.63 9.66
N GLU A 85 -4.30 -14.82 10.40
CA GLU A 85 -5.32 -15.32 11.33
C GLU A 85 -6.39 -16.19 10.63
N PHE A 86 -6.84 -15.78 9.43
CA PHE A 86 -7.77 -16.57 8.63
C PHE A 86 -7.19 -17.95 8.29
N VAL A 87 -5.96 -18.00 7.80
CA VAL A 87 -5.28 -19.25 7.39
C VAL A 87 -5.06 -20.18 8.58
N GLU A 88 -4.57 -19.66 9.70
CA GLU A 88 -4.40 -20.44 10.92
C GLU A 88 -5.72 -21.02 11.42
N ARG A 89 -6.76 -20.21 11.47
CA ARG A 89 -8.10 -20.66 11.88
C ARG A 89 -8.62 -21.78 11.01
N VAL A 90 -8.54 -21.65 9.68
CA VAL A 90 -9.02 -22.65 8.74
C VAL A 90 -8.30 -23.99 8.90
N VAL A 91 -7.00 -23.97 9.19
CA VAL A 91 -6.21 -25.20 9.32
C VAL A 91 -6.29 -25.81 10.73
N THR A 92 -6.47 -24.98 11.79
CA THR A 92 -6.39 -25.44 13.19
C THR A 92 -7.74 -25.64 13.87
N GLU A 93 -8.72 -24.74 13.64
CA GLU A 93 -9.96 -24.73 14.43
C GLU A 93 -11.08 -25.61 13.87
N SER A 94 -11.07 -25.94 12.59
CA SER A 94 -12.16 -26.72 11.95
C SER A 94 -12.12 -28.23 12.22
N GLY A 95 -11.45 -28.67 13.31
CA GLY A 95 -11.28 -30.10 13.61
C GLY A 95 -10.50 -30.84 12.52
N TYR A 96 -9.78 -30.10 11.70
CA TYR A 96 -9.00 -30.52 10.54
C TYR A 96 -9.79 -31.45 9.61
N ASP A 97 -10.83 -30.92 8.98
CA ASP A 97 -11.37 -31.52 7.76
C ASP A 97 -10.62 -30.99 6.53
N PRO A 98 -9.73 -31.76 5.92
CA PRO A 98 -8.93 -31.30 4.77
C PRO A 98 -9.77 -30.82 3.59
N ALA A 99 -10.97 -31.37 3.39
CA ALA A 99 -11.83 -31.00 2.26
C ALA A 99 -12.40 -29.59 2.45
N THR A 100 -12.89 -29.28 3.65
CA THR A 100 -13.38 -27.94 4.00
C THR A 100 -12.23 -26.93 3.96
N SER A 101 -11.08 -27.24 4.58
CA SER A 101 -9.91 -26.38 4.56
C SER A 101 -9.40 -26.11 3.14
N ALA A 102 -9.37 -27.13 2.26
CA ALA A 102 -8.97 -26.98 0.86
C ALA A 102 -9.94 -26.07 0.09
N SER A 103 -11.25 -26.16 0.36
CA SER A 103 -12.27 -25.34 -0.27
C SER A 103 -12.15 -23.86 0.15
N GLU A 104 -11.93 -23.59 1.44
CA GLU A 104 -11.73 -22.24 1.95
C GLU A 104 -10.44 -21.61 1.43
N MET A 105 -9.33 -22.36 1.41
CA MET A 105 -8.08 -21.91 0.82
C MET A 105 -8.22 -21.62 -0.68
N LYS A 106 -8.98 -22.45 -1.41
CA LYS A 106 -9.27 -22.20 -2.82
C LYS A 106 -10.02 -20.89 -3.02
N ASN A 107 -11.04 -20.63 -2.20
CA ASN A 107 -11.78 -19.35 -2.26
C ASN A 107 -10.87 -18.15 -2.00
N ALA A 108 -9.99 -18.24 -1.01
CA ALA A 108 -9.01 -17.17 -0.72
C ALA A 108 -8.04 -16.98 -1.90
N LEU A 109 -7.50 -18.05 -2.45
CA LEU A 109 -6.63 -18.04 -3.62
C LEU A 109 -7.32 -17.38 -4.83
N ASP A 110 -8.54 -17.80 -5.14
CA ASP A 110 -9.31 -17.27 -6.27
C ASP A 110 -9.56 -15.77 -6.10
N LYS A 111 -9.79 -15.29 -4.87
CA LYS A 111 -9.93 -13.87 -4.56
C LYS A 111 -8.61 -13.13 -4.72
N VAL A 112 -7.52 -13.61 -4.13
CA VAL A 112 -6.20 -12.97 -4.22
C VAL A 112 -5.73 -12.89 -5.68
N THR A 113 -5.93 -13.93 -6.48
CA THR A 113 -5.49 -13.94 -7.88
C THR A 113 -6.36 -13.09 -8.79
N SER A 114 -7.69 -13.10 -8.60
CA SER A 114 -8.62 -12.30 -9.43
C SER A 114 -8.43 -10.80 -9.27
N VAL A 115 -7.98 -10.33 -8.11
CA VAL A 115 -7.74 -8.90 -7.86
C VAL A 115 -6.57 -8.38 -8.68
N THR A 116 -5.55 -9.18 -8.94
CA THR A 116 -4.43 -8.78 -9.82
C THR A 116 -4.96 -8.37 -11.20
N GLU A 117 -5.75 -9.22 -11.84
CA GLU A 117 -6.33 -8.94 -13.14
C GLU A 117 -7.30 -7.74 -13.11
N MET A 118 -8.13 -7.66 -12.07
CA MET A 118 -9.07 -6.55 -11.89
C MET A 118 -8.34 -5.20 -11.79
N LEU A 119 -7.31 -5.10 -10.99
CA LEU A 119 -6.54 -3.88 -10.80
C LEU A 119 -5.76 -3.49 -12.06
N GLU A 120 -5.17 -4.45 -12.77
CA GLU A 120 -4.49 -4.21 -14.06
C GLU A 120 -5.47 -3.71 -15.13
N ASN A 121 -6.65 -4.30 -15.21
CA ASN A 121 -7.70 -3.86 -16.13
C ASN A 121 -8.16 -2.43 -15.79
N LEU A 122 -8.32 -2.12 -14.50
CA LEU A 122 -8.68 -0.77 -14.05
C LEU A 122 -7.58 0.25 -14.43
N ALA A 123 -6.32 -0.05 -14.15
CA ALA A 123 -5.20 0.82 -14.51
C ALA A 123 -5.13 1.04 -16.03
N SER A 124 -5.34 -0.02 -16.82
CA SER A 124 -5.36 0.06 -18.27
C SER A 124 -6.50 0.92 -18.80
N ALA A 125 -7.70 0.79 -18.21
CA ALA A 125 -8.85 1.61 -18.56
C ALA A 125 -8.63 3.10 -18.20
N LEU A 126 -8.06 3.39 -17.06
CA LEU A 126 -7.73 4.76 -16.64
C LEU A 126 -6.69 5.40 -17.59
N ARG A 127 -5.63 4.66 -17.96
CA ARG A 127 -4.65 5.14 -18.95
C ARG A 127 -5.31 5.40 -20.30
N ALA A 128 -6.17 4.52 -20.77
CA ALA A 128 -6.90 4.69 -22.04
C ALA A 128 -7.86 5.88 -22.03
N ALA A 129 -8.40 6.22 -20.86
CA ALA A 129 -9.24 7.41 -20.66
C ALA A 129 -8.43 8.72 -20.53
N GLY A 130 -7.09 8.67 -20.61
CA GLY A 130 -6.23 9.82 -20.39
C GLY A 130 -6.09 10.24 -18.92
N SER A 131 -6.65 9.44 -17.99
CA SER A 131 -6.51 9.68 -16.55
C SER A 131 -5.19 9.06 -16.06
N MET A 132 -4.09 9.71 -16.41
CA MET A 132 -2.79 9.41 -15.81
C MET A 132 -2.74 10.05 -14.43
N PRO A 133 -1.98 9.48 -13.45
CA PRO A 133 -1.61 10.25 -12.27
C PRO A 133 -1.03 11.58 -12.77
N ASP A 134 -1.52 12.68 -12.24
CA ASP A 134 -0.94 13.97 -12.53
C ASP A 134 0.56 13.88 -12.22
N GLN A 135 1.36 13.69 -13.25
CA GLN A 135 2.73 14.16 -13.18
C GLN A 135 2.57 15.67 -13.09
N PRO A 136 3.18 16.33 -12.13
CA PRO A 136 3.16 17.77 -12.09
C PRO A 136 3.68 18.27 -13.45
N GLU A 137 2.73 18.67 -14.34
CA GLU A 137 3.04 19.19 -15.67
C GLU A 137 3.62 20.61 -15.61
N ASP A 138 3.76 21.16 -14.40
CA ASP A 138 4.27 22.50 -14.25
C ASP A 138 5.79 22.49 -14.28
N GLU A 139 6.31 23.00 -15.40
CA GLU A 139 7.63 23.62 -15.57
C GLU A 139 8.63 23.24 -14.46
N VAL A 140 9.04 21.99 -14.45
CA VAL A 140 10.24 21.61 -13.69
C VAL A 140 11.40 22.22 -14.45
N ASP A 141 11.76 23.44 -14.08
CA ASP A 141 13.04 24.00 -14.43
C ASP A 141 14.11 22.99 -14.01
N ASP A 142 15.17 22.80 -14.80
CA ASP A 142 16.23 21.81 -14.56
C ASP A 142 16.80 21.86 -13.13
N ASP A 143 16.56 22.94 -12.39
CA ASP A 143 16.99 23.17 -11.00
C ASP A 143 15.88 22.86 -9.94
N THR A 144 14.66 22.47 -10.34
CA THR A 144 13.57 22.16 -9.40
C THR A 144 13.34 20.67 -9.26
N ALA A 145 13.12 20.22 -8.03
CA ALA A 145 12.72 18.86 -7.71
C ALA A 145 11.31 18.82 -7.13
N VAL A 146 10.64 17.70 -7.28
CA VAL A 146 9.31 17.46 -6.72
C VAL A 146 9.39 16.33 -5.70
N ALA A 147 8.75 16.50 -4.54
CA ALA A 147 8.58 15.45 -3.57
C ALA A 147 7.10 15.20 -3.31
N ARG A 148 6.70 13.94 -3.40
CA ARG A 148 5.39 13.47 -2.98
C ARG A 148 5.49 12.90 -1.57
N ILE A 149 4.77 13.51 -0.63
CA ILE A 149 4.78 13.13 0.78
C ILE A 149 3.46 12.49 1.11
N GLN A 150 3.49 11.22 1.42
CA GLN A 150 2.31 10.47 1.83
C GLN A 150 2.40 10.15 3.33
N PHE A 151 1.43 10.62 4.09
CA PHE A 151 1.30 10.26 5.50
C PHE A 151 0.53 8.95 5.63
N ARG A 152 1.10 8.03 6.38
CA ARG A 152 0.51 6.71 6.62
C ARG A 152 -0.20 6.70 7.98
N GLN A 153 -1.14 5.76 8.14
CA GLN A 153 -1.90 5.52 9.37
C GLN A 153 -2.88 6.65 9.73
N ASN A 154 -2.86 7.15 10.96
CA ASN A 154 -3.90 8.03 11.51
C ASN A 154 -3.80 9.51 11.12
N ALA A 155 -2.89 9.88 10.23
CA ALA A 155 -2.83 11.25 9.74
C ALA A 155 -3.92 11.47 8.69
N SER A 156 -4.94 12.23 9.04
CA SER A 156 -6.03 12.59 8.13
C SER A 156 -6.45 14.04 8.34
N ILE A 157 -6.91 14.68 7.26
CA ILE A 157 -7.59 15.98 7.34
C ILE A 157 -9.09 15.70 7.28
N GLY A 158 -9.71 15.61 8.44
CA GLY A 158 -11.15 15.37 8.58
C GLY A 158 -12.00 16.64 8.57
N ASN A 159 -11.41 17.78 8.95
CA ASN A 159 -12.11 19.06 9.11
C ASN A 159 -11.18 20.25 8.91
N ILE A 160 -11.75 21.48 8.89
CA ILE A 160 -11.01 22.75 8.72
C ILE A 160 -9.99 23.01 9.85
N ALA A 161 -10.28 22.57 11.07
CA ALA A 161 -9.35 22.77 12.19
C ALA A 161 -8.09 21.90 12.01
N ASP A 162 -8.25 20.67 11.53
CA ASP A 162 -7.13 19.79 11.19
C ASP A 162 -6.28 20.41 10.06
N MET A 163 -6.93 20.94 9.03
CA MET A 163 -6.24 21.61 7.93
C MET A 163 -5.42 22.79 8.40
N LYS A 164 -5.97 23.63 9.31
CA LYS A 164 -5.24 24.75 9.91
C LYS A 164 -4.01 24.28 10.69
N LYS A 165 -4.16 23.24 11.50
CA LYS A 165 -3.06 22.65 12.27
C LYS A 165 -1.95 22.17 11.35
N TRP A 166 -2.31 21.33 10.37
CA TRP A 166 -1.35 20.78 9.42
C TRP A 166 -0.62 21.83 8.59
N SER A 167 -1.30 22.90 8.18
CA SER A 167 -0.64 24.00 7.45
C SER A 167 0.36 24.75 8.33
N ALA A 168 0.11 24.89 9.63
CA ALA A 168 1.06 25.48 10.57
C ALA A 168 2.29 24.57 10.76
N ASP A 169 2.06 23.27 11.00
CA ASP A 169 3.13 22.29 11.16
C ASP A 169 4.00 22.21 9.89
N TRP A 170 3.39 22.25 8.70
CA TRP A 170 4.10 22.30 7.42
C TRP A 170 4.95 23.55 7.25
N ASN A 171 4.42 24.71 7.61
CA ASN A 171 5.19 25.96 7.57
C ASN A 171 6.41 25.91 8.49
N ASP A 172 6.29 25.30 9.67
CA ASP A 172 7.41 25.14 10.59
C ASP A 172 8.46 24.14 10.08
N ILE A 173 8.02 23.04 9.46
CA ILE A 173 8.90 22.07 8.79
C ILE A 173 9.64 22.74 7.63
N ALA A 174 8.93 23.44 6.73
CA ALA A 174 9.52 24.14 5.59
C ALA A 174 10.52 25.21 6.04
N ARG A 175 10.22 25.94 7.11
CA ARG A 175 11.14 26.92 7.71
C ARG A 175 12.40 26.26 8.25
N GLY A 176 12.24 25.15 9.00
CA GLY A 176 13.39 24.44 9.57
C GLY A 176 14.31 23.87 8.49
N ILE A 177 13.76 23.34 7.42
CA ILE A 177 14.53 22.78 6.31
C ILE A 177 15.16 23.89 5.46
N GLY A 178 14.39 24.94 5.14
CA GLY A 178 14.89 26.08 4.38
C GLY A 178 16.13 26.72 5.02
N HIS A 179 16.15 26.86 6.35
CA HIS A 179 17.33 27.35 7.07
C HIS A 179 18.59 26.50 6.89
N LEU A 180 18.48 25.23 6.54
CA LEU A 180 19.64 24.37 6.31
C LEU A 180 20.27 24.60 4.93
N VAL A 181 19.54 25.21 4.01
CA VAL A 181 19.95 25.41 2.61
C VAL A 181 19.87 26.88 2.17
N ASP A 182 19.75 27.80 3.15
CA ASP A 182 19.61 29.26 2.93
C ASP A 182 18.39 29.64 2.06
N GLU A 183 17.30 28.89 2.19
CA GLU A 183 16.03 29.14 1.52
C GLU A 183 14.91 29.45 2.51
N THR A 184 13.77 29.92 1.99
CA THR A 184 12.60 30.28 2.79
C THR A 184 11.44 29.30 2.57
N PRO A 185 10.43 29.24 3.47
CA PRO A 185 9.23 28.44 3.23
C PRO A 185 8.46 28.82 1.94
N HIS A 186 8.66 30.03 1.42
CA HIS A 186 8.04 30.48 0.18
C HIS A 186 8.63 29.82 -1.07
N ASP A 187 9.85 29.28 -0.97
CA ASP A 187 10.54 28.60 -2.07
C ASP A 187 10.06 27.14 -2.20
N MET A 188 9.35 26.63 -1.17
CA MET A 188 8.68 25.33 -1.19
C MET A 188 7.22 25.54 -1.61
N LYS A 189 6.89 25.16 -2.85
CA LYS A 189 5.54 25.30 -3.40
C LYS A 189 4.73 24.03 -3.16
N VAL A 190 3.46 24.18 -2.78
CA VAL A 190 2.50 23.06 -2.71
C VAL A 190 1.87 22.91 -4.09
N LEU A 191 2.13 21.80 -4.76
CA LEU A 191 1.55 21.47 -6.07
C LEU A 191 0.17 20.84 -5.94
N GLY A 192 -0.08 20.11 -4.85
CA GLY A 192 -1.36 19.51 -4.59
C GLY A 192 -1.48 18.97 -3.17
N ALA A 193 -2.72 18.83 -2.69
CA ALA A 193 -3.02 18.18 -1.42
C ALA A 193 -4.36 17.44 -1.55
N SER A 194 -4.42 16.20 -1.05
CA SER A 194 -5.64 15.40 -1.14
C SER A 194 -6.27 15.11 0.23
N LYS A 195 -7.60 14.86 0.21
CA LYS A 195 -8.40 14.58 1.39
C LYS A 195 -8.37 13.07 1.69
N GLY A 196 -8.18 12.72 2.95
CA GLY A 196 -8.28 11.32 3.43
C GLY A 196 -6.98 10.78 3.98
N SER A 197 -6.00 10.44 3.17
CA SER A 197 -4.59 10.43 3.59
C SER A 197 -3.99 11.76 3.18
N ILE A 198 -3.20 12.37 4.05
CA ILE A 198 -2.54 13.61 3.68
C ILE A 198 -1.47 13.25 2.66
N ILE A 199 -1.75 13.50 1.39
CA ILE A 199 -0.75 13.51 0.34
C ILE A 199 -0.49 14.97 0.02
N VAL A 200 0.75 15.40 0.18
CA VAL A 200 1.20 16.74 -0.16
C VAL A 200 2.30 16.58 -1.21
N CYS A 201 2.06 17.14 -2.39
CA CYS A 201 3.09 17.29 -3.40
C CYS A 201 3.73 18.67 -3.25
N VAL A 202 5.03 18.71 -3.06
CA VAL A 202 5.79 19.95 -2.93
C VAL A 202 6.89 20.00 -3.98
N SER A 203 7.15 21.17 -4.52
CA SER A 203 8.31 21.45 -5.35
C SER A 203 9.18 22.51 -4.71
N GLY A 204 10.46 22.45 -5.01
CA GLY A 204 11.46 23.39 -4.54
C GLY A 204 12.80 23.13 -5.22
N SER A 205 13.84 23.86 -4.83
CA SER A 205 15.18 23.57 -5.33
C SER A 205 15.61 22.14 -5.01
N MET A 206 16.52 21.60 -5.81
CA MET A 206 17.09 20.27 -5.56
C MET A 206 17.70 20.17 -4.15
N ALA A 207 18.32 21.24 -3.65
CA ALA A 207 18.90 21.29 -2.31
C ALA A 207 17.82 21.18 -1.23
N LEU A 208 16.74 21.95 -1.36
CA LEU A 208 15.61 21.96 -0.42
C LEU A 208 14.93 20.60 -0.34
N ILE A 209 14.61 20.01 -1.49
CA ILE A 209 13.93 18.72 -1.58
C ILE A 209 14.84 17.57 -1.10
N SER A 210 16.15 17.62 -1.42
CA SER A 210 17.10 16.63 -0.92
C SER A 210 17.28 16.72 0.61
N ALA A 211 17.35 17.92 1.18
CA ALA A 211 17.40 18.13 2.63
C ALA A 211 16.13 17.59 3.30
N PHE A 212 14.95 17.83 2.71
CA PHE A 212 13.69 17.29 3.17
C PHE A 212 13.70 15.77 3.15
N ALA A 213 14.11 15.13 2.03
CA ALA A 213 14.19 13.69 1.88
C ALA A 213 15.14 13.05 2.92
N PHE A 214 16.29 13.66 3.16
CA PHE A 214 17.25 13.20 4.16
C PHE A 214 16.67 13.24 5.59
N MET A 215 16.02 14.33 5.96
CA MET A 215 15.39 14.49 7.27
C MET A 215 14.24 13.50 7.46
N SER A 216 13.41 13.31 6.44
CA SER A 216 12.24 12.43 6.49
C SER A 216 12.58 10.95 6.64
N LYS A 217 13.72 10.51 6.11
CA LYS A 217 14.22 9.13 6.32
C LYS A 217 14.49 8.79 7.79
N LYS A 218 14.69 9.80 8.65
CA LYS A 218 14.94 9.61 10.09
C LYS A 218 13.68 9.67 10.94
N VAL A 219 12.56 10.10 10.36
CA VAL A 219 11.27 10.17 11.08
C VAL A 219 10.45 8.95 10.69
N SER A 220 10.25 8.02 11.63
CA SER A 220 9.45 6.80 11.40
C SER A 220 8.02 7.18 10.96
N GLY A 221 7.56 6.64 9.84
CA GLY A 221 6.21 6.81 9.32
C GLY A 221 6.07 7.77 8.13
N ILE A 222 7.15 8.36 7.64
CA ILE A 222 7.15 9.17 6.40
C ILE A 222 7.83 8.36 5.30
N VAL A 223 7.14 8.15 4.19
CA VAL A 223 7.71 7.63 2.95
C VAL A 223 7.81 8.77 1.96
N LEU A 224 8.96 8.91 1.38
CA LEU A 224 9.27 9.93 0.40
C LEU A 224 9.66 9.25 -0.91
N ASP A 225 8.91 9.54 -1.96
CA ASP A 225 9.34 9.30 -3.33
C ASP A 225 9.86 10.65 -3.89
N VAL A 226 11.11 10.68 -4.26
CA VAL A 226 11.72 11.79 -4.99
C VAL A 226 11.70 11.39 -6.47
N LEU A 227 10.99 12.15 -7.26
CA LEU A 227 10.87 11.98 -8.70
C LEU A 227 11.91 12.82 -9.43
#